data_3425be54423b0744e531bbea59d9c221
#
_entry.id   3425be54423b0744e531bbea59d9c221
#
_cell.length_a   1.000
_cell.length_b   1.000
_cell.length_c   1.000
_cell.angle_alpha   90.00
_cell.angle_beta   90.00
_cell.angle_gamma   90.00
#
_symmetry.space_group_name_H-M   'P 1'
#
loop_
_entity.id
_entity.type
_entity.pdbx_description
1 polymer ?
#
loop_
_entity_poly.entity_id
_entity_poly.type
_entity_poly.pdbx_seq_one_letter_code
_entity_poly.pdbx_strand_id
1 'polypeptide(L)'
;VMFGRLQGLKKAEAQTRAHQLLGEFDLEKAAGRRVGTYSGGMRRRVDIACGLVVRPEVVFLDEPTTGLDPRSRQGIWDLVTSFKSAGIATLLTTQYLEEADALSDRIVVIDHGTIVAQGTADQLKERTGGTYCEIVPRDPADVYAVAGALGSLLPATSRAALTAESDRVTIPAPDGPATLTTVVQRLTSADIELADIALRRPSLDDVFLALTGGPASSSEATSALGEVQA
;
A
#
# COMPACT_ATOMS: atom_id res chain seq x y z
N VAL A 1 -18.98 28.03 7.47
CA VAL A 1 -20.32 28.61 7.51
C VAL A 1 -20.89 28.84 6.11
N MET A 2 -20.15 29.47 5.19
CA MET A 2 -20.63 29.74 3.82
C MET A 2 -21.08 28.44 3.11
N PHE A 3 -20.24 27.42 3.05
CA PHE A 3 -20.58 26.12 2.43
C PHE A 3 -21.85 25.49 3.04
N GLY A 4 -22.00 25.51 4.38
CA GLY A 4 -23.20 24.98 5.02
C GLY A 4 -24.48 25.72 4.59
N ARG A 5 -24.40 27.04 4.46
CA ARG A 5 -25.53 27.82 3.97
C ARG A 5 -25.85 27.55 2.50
N LEU A 6 -24.86 27.34 1.65
CA LEU A 6 -25.04 26.95 0.24
C LEU A 6 -25.69 25.56 0.12
N GLN A 7 -25.43 24.68 1.09
CA GLN A 7 -26.01 23.33 1.17
C GLN A 7 -27.34 23.30 1.95
N GLY A 8 -27.95 24.46 2.27
CA GLY A 8 -29.29 24.57 2.83
C GLY A 8 -29.37 24.66 4.36
N LEU A 9 -28.26 24.62 5.09
CA LEU A 9 -28.28 24.76 6.54
C LEU A 9 -28.66 26.19 6.97
N LYS A 10 -29.43 26.33 8.05
CA LYS A 10 -29.65 27.63 8.69
C LYS A 10 -28.35 28.19 9.25
N LYS A 11 -28.27 29.53 9.42
CA LYS A 11 -27.04 30.21 9.86
C LYS A 11 -26.48 29.63 11.16
N ALA A 12 -27.34 29.38 12.16
CA ALA A 12 -26.92 28.84 13.45
C ALA A 12 -26.40 27.38 13.31
N GLU A 13 -27.09 26.53 12.55
CA GLU A 13 -26.68 25.17 12.28
C GLU A 13 -25.34 25.13 11.54
N ALA A 14 -25.17 25.96 10.51
CA ALA A 14 -23.91 26.09 9.76
C ALA A 14 -22.75 26.59 10.64
N GLN A 15 -23.00 27.47 11.61
CA GLN A 15 -21.99 27.91 12.57
C GLN A 15 -21.59 26.78 13.52
N THR A 16 -22.54 26.07 14.11
CA THR A 16 -22.29 24.92 14.99
C THR A 16 -21.49 23.84 14.25
N ARG A 17 -21.93 23.48 13.05
CA ARG A 17 -21.25 22.47 12.24
C ARG A 17 -19.84 22.88 11.84
N ALA A 18 -19.63 24.18 11.51
CA ALA A 18 -18.30 24.68 11.20
C ALA A 18 -17.33 24.55 12.39
N HIS A 19 -17.77 24.86 13.61
CA HIS A 19 -16.94 24.69 14.80
C HIS A 19 -16.62 23.22 15.08
N GLN A 20 -17.61 22.33 14.92
CA GLN A 20 -17.39 20.89 15.07
C GLN A 20 -16.31 20.39 14.09
N LEU A 21 -16.45 20.72 12.79
CA LEU A 21 -15.48 20.31 11.78
C LEU A 21 -14.09 20.90 12.02
N LEU A 22 -14.00 22.17 12.45
CA LEU A 22 -12.69 22.73 12.79
C LEU A 22 -12.00 21.98 13.92
N GLY A 23 -12.75 21.47 14.91
CA GLY A 23 -12.23 20.60 15.96
C GLY A 23 -11.83 19.22 15.43
N GLU A 24 -12.73 18.55 14.70
CA GLU A 24 -12.47 17.21 14.11
C GLU A 24 -11.22 17.21 13.20
N PHE A 25 -10.93 18.34 12.55
CA PHE A 25 -9.82 18.48 11.60
C PHE A 25 -8.58 19.18 12.18
N ASP A 26 -8.54 19.45 13.50
CA ASP A 26 -7.43 20.14 14.18
C ASP A 26 -7.10 21.51 13.56
N LEU A 27 -8.13 22.28 13.22
CA LEU A 27 -8.03 23.60 12.60
C LEU A 27 -8.53 24.75 13.50
N GLU A 28 -8.95 24.47 14.75
CA GLU A 28 -9.52 25.47 15.66
C GLU A 28 -8.59 26.68 15.87
N LYS A 29 -7.29 26.42 16.12
CA LYS A 29 -6.28 27.47 16.32
C LYS A 29 -6.06 28.37 15.10
N ALA A 30 -6.45 27.88 13.93
CA ALA A 30 -6.29 28.59 12.66
C ALA A 30 -7.61 29.18 12.13
N ALA A 31 -8.73 28.97 12.81
CA ALA A 31 -10.06 29.33 12.36
C ALA A 31 -10.22 30.81 11.94
N GLY A 32 -9.53 31.75 12.63
CA GLY A 32 -9.54 33.18 12.32
C GLY A 32 -8.56 33.61 11.22
N ARG A 33 -7.72 32.71 10.70
CA ARG A 33 -6.73 33.02 9.67
C ARG A 33 -7.30 32.86 8.27
N ARG A 34 -6.72 33.58 7.31
CA ARG A 34 -7.06 33.38 5.89
C ARG A 34 -6.48 32.04 5.40
N VAL A 35 -7.27 31.24 4.67
CA VAL A 35 -6.86 29.93 4.12
C VAL A 35 -5.60 30.03 3.25
N GLY A 36 -5.37 31.16 2.57
CA GLY A 36 -4.14 31.41 1.81
C GLY A 36 -2.85 31.37 2.66
N THR A 37 -2.95 31.53 3.99
CA THR A 37 -1.81 31.46 4.93
C THR A 37 -1.65 30.07 5.57
N TYR A 38 -2.46 29.10 5.18
CA TYR A 38 -2.41 27.73 5.69
C TYR A 38 -1.25 26.96 5.05
N SER A 39 -0.70 25.97 5.79
CA SER A 39 0.18 24.98 5.20
C SER A 39 -0.57 24.08 4.19
N GLY A 40 0.15 23.32 3.38
CA GLY A 40 -0.47 22.36 2.44
C GLY A 40 -1.43 21.41 3.13
N GLY A 41 -1.00 20.78 4.23
CA GLY A 41 -1.83 19.88 5.01
C GLY A 41 -3.07 20.57 5.63
N MET A 42 -2.92 21.80 6.13
CA MET A 42 -4.07 22.55 6.64
C MET A 42 -5.07 22.93 5.53
N ARG A 43 -4.57 23.28 4.34
CA ARG A 43 -5.45 23.55 3.18
C ARG A 43 -6.21 22.30 2.77
N ARG A 44 -5.54 21.14 2.70
CA ARG A 44 -6.19 19.88 2.37
C ARG A 44 -7.25 19.49 3.40
N ARG A 45 -6.95 19.64 4.69
CA ARG A 45 -7.93 19.40 5.77
C ARG A 45 -9.17 20.28 5.66
N VAL A 46 -9.02 21.59 5.44
CA VAL A 46 -10.19 22.49 5.29
C VAL A 46 -10.98 22.19 4.04
N ASP A 47 -10.33 21.79 2.96
CA ASP A 47 -10.98 21.39 1.71
C ASP A 47 -11.89 20.18 1.93
N ILE A 48 -11.35 19.11 2.52
CA ILE A 48 -12.12 17.93 2.90
C ILE A 48 -13.26 18.29 3.87
N ALA A 49 -12.97 19.11 4.90
CA ALA A 49 -13.97 19.56 5.86
C ALA A 49 -15.14 20.31 5.19
N CYS A 50 -14.88 21.08 4.12
CA CYS A 50 -15.93 21.75 3.37
C CYS A 50 -16.87 20.73 2.67
N GLY A 51 -16.37 19.61 2.19
CA GLY A 51 -17.17 18.53 1.63
C GLY A 51 -18.03 17.79 2.65
N LEU A 52 -17.64 17.84 3.95
CA LEU A 52 -18.31 17.13 5.04
C LEU A 52 -19.28 18.00 5.87
N VAL A 53 -19.55 19.22 5.43
CA VAL A 53 -20.45 20.15 6.15
C VAL A 53 -21.85 19.55 6.31
N VAL A 54 -22.38 18.95 5.27
CA VAL A 54 -23.52 18.04 5.34
C VAL A 54 -22.93 16.62 5.24
N ARG A 55 -23.33 15.72 6.13
CA ARG A 55 -22.80 14.37 6.18
C ARG A 55 -23.13 13.61 4.89
N PRO A 56 -22.14 13.26 4.06
CA PRO A 56 -22.40 12.51 2.84
C PRO A 56 -22.49 11.02 3.12
N GLU A 57 -23.09 10.27 2.21
CA GLU A 57 -23.02 8.80 2.20
C GLU A 57 -21.71 8.30 1.55
N VAL A 58 -21.21 9.06 0.57
CA VAL A 58 -19.99 8.74 -0.19
C VAL A 58 -19.08 9.96 -0.30
N VAL A 59 -17.79 9.75 -0.13
CA VAL A 59 -16.74 10.75 -0.33
C VAL A 59 -15.78 10.29 -1.43
N PHE A 60 -15.47 11.19 -2.34
CA PHE A 60 -14.47 10.99 -3.39
C PHE A 60 -13.23 11.80 -3.04
N LEU A 61 -12.09 11.13 -2.90
CA LEU A 61 -10.81 11.75 -2.59
C LEU A 61 -9.83 11.46 -3.73
N ASP A 62 -9.51 12.49 -4.49
CA ASP A 62 -8.57 12.39 -5.58
C ASP A 62 -7.19 12.83 -5.10
N GLU A 63 -6.24 11.88 -5.04
CA GLU A 63 -4.87 12.04 -4.56
C GLU A 63 -4.75 12.90 -3.28
N PRO A 64 -5.42 12.56 -2.17
CA PRO A 64 -5.59 13.45 -1.03
C PRO A 64 -4.29 13.82 -0.32
N THR A 65 -3.21 13.05 -0.49
CA THR A 65 -1.94 13.24 0.22
C THR A 65 -0.80 13.71 -0.66
N THR A 66 -1.04 13.91 -1.96
CA THR A 66 -0.01 14.36 -2.89
C THR A 66 0.56 15.72 -2.47
N GLY A 67 1.89 15.83 -2.42
CA GLY A 67 2.61 17.04 -2.03
C GLY A 67 2.58 17.36 -0.53
N LEU A 68 2.11 16.46 0.32
CA LEU A 68 2.14 16.63 1.76
C LEU A 68 3.40 16.01 2.38
N ASP A 69 3.86 16.62 3.46
CA ASP A 69 4.88 16.05 4.32
C ASP A 69 4.36 14.78 5.06
N PRO A 70 5.25 13.89 5.55
CA PRO A 70 4.83 12.61 6.17
C PRO A 70 3.85 12.78 7.33
N ARG A 71 4.03 13.82 8.16
CA ARG A 71 3.14 14.07 9.30
C ARG A 71 1.74 14.53 8.85
N SER A 72 1.69 15.39 7.85
CA SER A 72 0.43 15.84 7.26
C SER A 72 -0.30 14.70 6.56
N ARG A 73 0.43 13.81 5.86
CA ARG A 73 -0.09 12.60 5.24
C ARG A 73 -0.76 11.70 6.27
N GLN A 74 -0.06 11.37 7.37
CA GLN A 74 -0.63 10.55 8.45
C GLN A 74 -1.93 11.14 8.98
N GLY A 75 -2.00 12.45 9.18
CA GLY A 75 -3.23 13.09 9.62
C GLY A 75 -4.40 13.02 8.64
N ILE A 76 -4.14 12.90 7.32
CA ILE A 76 -5.19 12.60 6.33
C ILE A 76 -5.60 11.13 6.39
N TRP A 77 -4.66 10.21 6.59
CA TRP A 77 -4.96 8.78 6.75
C TRP A 77 -5.86 8.53 7.97
N ASP A 78 -5.55 9.13 9.10
CA ASP A 78 -6.36 9.03 10.33
C ASP A 78 -7.79 9.54 10.06
N LEU A 79 -7.91 10.63 9.30
CA LEU A 79 -9.18 11.19 8.90
C LEU A 79 -9.99 10.24 8.01
N VAL A 80 -9.38 9.68 6.96
CA VAL A 80 -10.03 8.72 6.05
C VAL A 80 -10.49 7.48 6.82
N THR A 81 -9.66 7.00 7.74
CA THR A 81 -10.02 5.88 8.63
C THR A 81 -11.25 6.21 9.49
N SER A 82 -11.37 7.48 9.93
CA SER A 82 -12.54 7.92 10.70
C SER A 82 -13.85 7.90 9.89
N PHE A 83 -13.78 8.09 8.57
CA PHE A 83 -14.96 8.00 7.69
C PHE A 83 -15.55 6.60 7.68
N LYS A 84 -14.70 5.57 7.64
CA LYS A 84 -15.13 4.17 7.75
C LYS A 84 -15.88 3.92 9.06
N SER A 85 -15.34 4.40 10.18
CA SER A 85 -15.98 4.29 11.49
C SER A 85 -17.30 5.05 11.56
N ALA A 86 -17.43 6.14 10.80
CA ALA A 86 -18.65 6.91 10.67
C ALA A 86 -19.66 6.31 9.67
N GLY A 87 -19.33 5.20 8.99
CA GLY A 87 -20.18 4.57 7.98
C GLY A 87 -20.27 5.35 6.66
N ILE A 88 -19.24 6.15 6.34
CA ILE A 88 -19.15 6.91 5.09
C ILE A 88 -18.32 6.08 4.11
N ALA A 89 -18.89 5.73 2.97
CA ALA A 89 -18.15 5.07 1.90
C ALA A 89 -17.14 6.04 1.28
N THR A 90 -15.91 5.57 1.03
CA THR A 90 -14.86 6.42 0.47
C THR A 90 -14.29 5.79 -0.79
N LEU A 91 -14.29 6.53 -1.89
CA LEU A 91 -13.50 6.21 -3.08
C LEU A 91 -12.26 7.09 -3.08
N LEU A 92 -11.11 6.46 -2.98
CA LEU A 92 -9.80 7.10 -2.93
C LEU A 92 -9.03 6.77 -4.21
N THR A 93 -8.47 7.79 -4.89
CA THR A 93 -7.42 7.56 -5.88
C THR A 93 -6.07 7.94 -5.27
N THR A 94 -5.06 7.16 -5.56
CA THR A 94 -3.70 7.44 -5.10
C THR A 94 -2.66 6.80 -6.02
N GLN A 95 -1.48 7.42 -6.11
CA GLN A 95 -0.28 6.84 -6.70
C GLN A 95 0.66 6.24 -5.63
N TYR A 96 0.33 6.38 -4.36
CA TYR A 96 1.10 5.85 -3.23
C TYR A 96 0.52 4.50 -2.81
N LEU A 97 1.24 3.43 -3.10
CA LEU A 97 0.76 2.07 -2.82
C LEU A 97 0.66 1.78 -1.32
N GLU A 98 1.50 2.42 -0.49
CA GLU A 98 1.37 2.38 0.97
C GLU A 98 0.02 2.95 1.46
N GLU A 99 -0.47 4.02 0.81
CA GLU A 99 -1.77 4.60 1.15
C GLU A 99 -2.91 3.66 0.80
N ALA A 100 -2.86 3.04 -0.39
CA ALA A 100 -3.82 2.03 -0.78
C ALA A 100 -3.83 0.83 0.19
N ASP A 101 -2.65 0.35 0.60
CA ASP A 101 -2.50 -0.76 1.55
C ASP A 101 -3.08 -0.44 2.93
N ALA A 102 -2.84 0.78 3.43
CA ALA A 102 -3.25 1.19 4.77
C ALA A 102 -4.75 1.52 4.88
N LEU A 103 -5.37 2.04 3.82
CA LEU A 103 -6.69 2.66 3.91
C LEU A 103 -7.80 1.88 3.22
N SER A 104 -7.48 1.00 2.26
CA SER A 104 -8.49 0.42 1.37
C SER A 104 -8.93 -0.97 1.79
N ASP A 105 -10.23 -1.21 1.82
CA ASP A 105 -10.80 -2.56 1.94
C ASP A 105 -10.70 -3.32 0.61
N ARG A 106 -10.73 -2.59 -0.50
CA ARG A 106 -10.63 -3.13 -1.86
C ARG A 106 -9.84 -2.17 -2.75
N ILE A 107 -8.93 -2.74 -3.52
CA ILE A 107 -8.05 -2.02 -4.42
C ILE A 107 -8.38 -2.40 -5.85
N VAL A 108 -8.37 -1.42 -6.73
CA VAL A 108 -8.45 -1.59 -8.19
C VAL A 108 -7.20 -0.95 -8.78
N VAL A 109 -6.38 -1.75 -9.44
CA VAL A 109 -5.18 -1.27 -10.14
C VAL A 109 -5.53 -0.98 -11.58
N ILE A 110 -5.27 0.25 -12.01
CA ILE A 110 -5.53 0.73 -13.37
C ILE A 110 -4.20 1.04 -14.05
N ASP A 111 -3.99 0.48 -15.23
CA ASP A 111 -2.85 0.78 -16.09
C ASP A 111 -3.33 1.01 -17.53
N HIS A 112 -2.79 2.07 -18.17
CA HIS A 112 -3.20 2.48 -19.52
C HIS A 112 -4.73 2.51 -19.74
N GLY A 113 -5.51 2.94 -18.73
CA GLY A 113 -6.96 3.05 -18.80
C GLY A 113 -7.72 1.74 -18.67
N THR A 114 -7.04 0.62 -18.36
CA THR A 114 -7.65 -0.69 -18.14
C THR A 114 -7.42 -1.19 -16.73
N ILE A 115 -8.38 -1.97 -16.21
CA ILE A 115 -8.21 -2.63 -14.91
C ILE A 115 -7.31 -3.85 -15.11
N VAL A 116 -6.13 -3.83 -14.51
CA VAL A 116 -5.15 -4.93 -14.57
C VAL A 116 -5.26 -5.88 -13.38
N ALA A 117 -5.74 -5.41 -12.23
CA ALA A 117 -5.99 -6.23 -11.06
C ALA A 117 -7.02 -5.59 -10.12
N GLN A 118 -7.68 -6.43 -9.33
CA GLN A 118 -8.57 -5.98 -8.25
C GLN A 118 -8.63 -7.02 -7.13
N GLY A 119 -8.81 -6.56 -5.89
CA GLY A 119 -8.89 -7.43 -4.71
C GLY A 119 -8.63 -6.67 -3.41
N THR A 120 -8.52 -7.39 -2.31
CA THR A 120 -7.93 -6.85 -1.08
C THR A 120 -6.41 -6.74 -1.24
N ALA A 121 -5.75 -5.95 -0.39
CA ALA A 121 -4.29 -5.85 -0.39
C ALA A 121 -3.63 -7.24 -0.26
N ASP A 122 -4.11 -8.08 0.65
CA ASP A 122 -3.59 -9.45 0.85
C ASP A 122 -3.77 -10.31 -0.40
N GLN A 123 -4.96 -10.29 -1.03
CA GLN A 123 -5.21 -11.04 -2.26
C GLN A 123 -4.29 -10.62 -3.41
N LEU A 124 -3.98 -9.33 -3.51
CA LEU A 124 -3.07 -8.82 -4.52
C LEU A 124 -1.63 -9.24 -4.24
N LYS A 125 -1.19 -9.18 -2.99
CA LYS A 125 0.15 -9.61 -2.55
C LYS A 125 0.37 -11.11 -2.73
N GLU A 126 -0.64 -11.94 -2.51
CA GLU A 126 -0.56 -13.39 -2.74
C GLU A 126 -0.29 -13.75 -4.21
N ARG A 127 -0.79 -12.94 -5.16
CA ARG A 127 -0.56 -13.18 -6.61
C ARG A 127 0.91 -13.05 -7.02
N THR A 128 1.74 -12.36 -6.25
CA THR A 128 3.16 -12.15 -6.56
C THR A 128 4.11 -13.13 -5.87
N GLY A 129 3.57 -14.22 -5.30
CA GLY A 129 4.37 -15.31 -4.75
C GLY A 129 4.25 -15.51 -3.23
N GLY A 130 3.42 -14.71 -2.56
CA GLY A 130 3.17 -14.86 -1.13
C GLY A 130 4.39 -14.52 -0.25
N THR A 131 4.41 -15.04 0.97
CA THR A 131 5.51 -14.82 1.92
C THR A 131 6.81 -15.45 1.40
N TYR A 132 7.90 -14.74 1.54
CA TYR A 132 9.25 -15.20 1.18
C TYR A 132 10.25 -14.97 2.32
N CYS A 133 11.33 -15.73 2.32
CA CYS A 133 12.45 -15.54 3.22
C CYS A 133 13.56 -14.82 2.46
N GLU A 134 13.96 -13.67 2.95
CA GLU A 134 15.11 -12.89 2.47
C GLU A 134 16.30 -13.22 3.34
N ILE A 135 17.42 -13.55 2.72
CA ILE A 135 18.65 -14.01 3.36
C ILE A 135 19.79 -13.14 2.86
N VAL A 136 20.45 -12.44 3.77
CA VAL A 136 21.60 -11.58 3.47
C VAL A 136 22.83 -12.19 4.14
N PRO A 137 23.78 -12.76 3.39
CA PRO A 137 25.04 -13.23 3.95
C PRO A 137 25.87 -12.06 4.46
N ARG A 138 26.76 -12.31 5.44
CA ARG A 138 27.66 -11.28 5.97
C ARG A 138 28.67 -10.84 4.90
N ASP A 139 29.21 -11.80 4.13
CA ASP A 139 30.04 -11.52 2.96
C ASP A 139 29.18 -11.69 1.70
N PRO A 140 29.03 -10.64 0.87
CA PRO A 140 28.30 -10.76 -0.40
C PRO A 140 28.84 -11.86 -1.33
N ALA A 141 30.11 -12.22 -1.21
CA ALA A 141 30.70 -13.32 -1.97
C ALA A 141 30.07 -14.69 -1.65
N ASP A 142 29.46 -14.84 -0.46
CA ASP A 142 28.80 -16.07 -0.01
C ASP A 142 27.41 -16.29 -0.60
N VAL A 143 26.88 -15.39 -1.42
CA VAL A 143 25.54 -15.53 -2.04
C VAL A 143 25.38 -16.86 -2.77
N TYR A 144 26.41 -17.30 -3.50
CA TYR A 144 26.37 -18.59 -4.19
C TYR A 144 26.50 -19.79 -3.23
N ALA A 145 27.25 -19.63 -2.12
CA ALA A 145 27.33 -20.64 -1.07
C ALA A 145 25.98 -20.81 -0.36
N VAL A 146 25.29 -19.68 -0.05
CA VAL A 146 23.91 -19.68 0.45
C VAL A 146 22.98 -20.41 -0.49
N ALA A 147 23.03 -20.07 -1.79
CA ALA A 147 22.18 -20.73 -2.81
C ALA A 147 22.45 -22.23 -2.90
N GLY A 148 23.70 -22.65 -2.73
CA GLY A 148 24.11 -24.06 -2.68
C GLY A 148 23.54 -24.78 -1.45
N ALA A 149 23.70 -24.20 -0.27
CA ALA A 149 23.24 -24.76 1.01
C ALA A 149 21.72 -24.88 1.08
N LEU A 150 20.98 -23.94 0.46
CA LEU A 150 19.52 -24.00 0.38
C LEU A 150 19.01 -25.15 -0.50
N GLY A 151 19.79 -25.54 -1.51
CA GLY A 151 19.47 -26.70 -2.35
C GLY A 151 18.09 -26.61 -3.01
N SER A 152 17.22 -27.59 -2.71
CA SER A 152 15.87 -27.67 -3.26
C SER A 152 14.87 -26.62 -2.74
N LEU A 153 15.21 -25.89 -1.67
CA LEU A 153 14.38 -24.79 -1.18
C LEU A 153 14.46 -23.55 -2.09
N LEU A 154 15.55 -23.41 -2.85
CA LEU A 154 15.73 -22.33 -3.80
C LEU A 154 15.17 -22.73 -5.18
N PRO A 155 14.10 -22.08 -5.68
CA PRO A 155 13.56 -22.33 -7.00
C PRO A 155 14.62 -22.12 -8.09
N ALA A 156 14.54 -22.89 -9.17
CA ALA A 156 15.46 -22.78 -10.29
C ALA A 156 15.47 -21.38 -10.92
N THR A 157 14.29 -20.73 -10.97
CA THR A 157 14.13 -19.34 -11.45
C THR A 157 14.88 -18.35 -10.57
N SER A 158 14.75 -18.45 -9.24
CA SER A 158 15.47 -17.59 -8.29
C SER A 158 16.97 -17.82 -8.37
N ARG A 159 17.40 -19.07 -8.54
CA ARG A 159 18.82 -19.42 -8.72
C ARG A 159 19.39 -18.83 -10.00
N ALA A 160 18.62 -18.88 -11.10
CA ALA A 160 19.05 -18.34 -12.39
C ALA A 160 19.11 -16.80 -12.39
N ALA A 161 18.36 -16.16 -11.49
CA ALA A 161 18.36 -14.69 -11.33
C ALA A 161 19.53 -14.16 -10.50
N LEU A 162 20.31 -15.03 -9.83
CA LEU A 162 21.49 -14.60 -9.07
C LEU A 162 22.59 -14.13 -10.01
N THR A 163 23.11 -12.95 -9.75
CA THR A 163 24.24 -12.32 -10.47
C THR A 163 25.40 -12.08 -9.51
N ALA A 164 26.55 -11.72 -10.06
CA ALA A 164 27.71 -11.35 -9.24
C ALA A 164 27.49 -10.09 -8.38
N GLU A 165 26.47 -9.31 -8.71
CA GLU A 165 26.08 -8.10 -7.96
C GLU A 165 24.99 -8.37 -6.92
N SER A 166 24.47 -9.61 -6.85
CA SER A 166 23.45 -9.99 -5.88
C SER A 166 24.06 -9.99 -4.47
N ASP A 167 23.40 -9.28 -3.54
CA ASP A 167 23.81 -9.19 -2.13
C ASP A 167 22.92 -10.06 -1.22
N ARG A 168 21.90 -10.71 -1.78
CA ARG A 168 20.89 -11.49 -1.05
C ARG A 168 20.33 -12.64 -1.85
N VAL A 169 19.72 -13.58 -1.15
CA VAL A 169 19.00 -14.71 -1.72
C VAL A 169 17.56 -14.68 -1.19
N THR A 170 16.61 -14.88 -2.09
CA THR A 170 15.18 -14.91 -1.74
C THR A 170 14.58 -16.28 -2.09
N ILE A 171 13.85 -16.86 -1.14
CA ILE A 171 13.13 -18.11 -1.35
C ILE A 171 11.67 -18.00 -0.93
N PRO A 172 10.74 -18.68 -1.61
CA PRO A 172 9.35 -18.78 -1.14
C PRO A 172 9.28 -19.41 0.26
N ALA A 173 8.42 -18.85 1.10
CA ALA A 173 8.22 -19.32 2.47
C ALA A 173 6.73 -19.55 2.77
N PRO A 174 6.05 -20.51 2.08
CA PRO A 174 4.62 -20.73 2.26
C PRO A 174 4.25 -21.13 3.70
N ASP A 175 5.15 -21.84 4.38
CA ASP A 175 4.97 -22.26 5.77
C ASP A 175 5.51 -21.21 6.78
N GLY A 176 5.92 -20.04 6.30
CA GLY A 176 6.37 -18.92 7.14
C GLY A 176 7.50 -19.29 8.11
N PRO A 177 7.26 -19.27 9.44
CA PRO A 177 8.29 -19.53 10.44
C PRO A 177 8.96 -20.90 10.36
N ALA A 178 8.26 -21.94 9.88
CA ALA A 178 8.85 -23.27 9.70
C ALA A 178 9.91 -23.28 8.59
N THR A 179 9.63 -22.57 7.48
CA THR A 179 10.62 -22.38 6.40
C THR A 179 11.85 -21.62 6.92
N LEU A 180 11.64 -20.53 7.68
CA LEU A 180 12.74 -19.75 8.27
C LEU A 180 13.63 -20.62 9.15
N THR A 181 13.04 -21.44 10.02
CA THR A 181 13.78 -22.36 10.90
C THR A 181 14.64 -23.33 10.08
N THR A 182 14.07 -23.90 9.03
CA THR A 182 14.79 -24.83 8.14
C THR A 182 15.96 -24.15 7.44
N VAL A 183 15.77 -22.92 6.97
CA VAL A 183 16.82 -22.10 6.34
C VAL A 183 17.98 -21.87 7.30
N VAL A 184 17.66 -21.37 8.52
CA VAL A 184 18.67 -21.10 9.55
C VAL A 184 19.48 -22.36 9.87
N GLN A 185 18.83 -23.52 10.07
CA GLN A 185 19.52 -24.78 10.34
C GLN A 185 20.48 -25.18 9.21
N ARG A 186 20.05 -25.05 7.96
CA ARG A 186 20.92 -25.40 6.80
C ARG A 186 22.12 -24.48 6.69
N LEU A 187 21.92 -23.19 6.86
CA LEU A 187 23.02 -22.20 6.73
C LEU A 187 24.01 -22.32 7.89
N THR A 188 23.50 -22.55 9.11
CA THR A 188 24.37 -22.83 10.27
C THR A 188 25.18 -24.12 10.07
N SER A 189 24.56 -25.18 9.51
CA SER A 189 25.28 -26.44 9.22
C SER A 189 26.32 -26.30 8.11
N ALA A 190 26.17 -25.31 7.25
CA ALA A 190 27.11 -24.97 6.18
C ALA A 190 28.19 -23.95 6.60
N ASP A 191 28.19 -23.53 7.89
CA ASP A 191 29.12 -22.53 8.47
C ASP A 191 29.07 -21.18 7.72
N ILE A 192 27.85 -20.77 7.28
CA ILE A 192 27.64 -19.51 6.58
C ILE A 192 27.14 -18.46 7.56
N GLU A 193 27.89 -17.37 7.72
CA GLU A 193 27.49 -16.24 8.55
C GLU A 193 26.50 -15.33 7.83
N LEU A 194 25.44 -14.93 8.56
CA LEU A 194 24.40 -14.04 8.05
C LEU A 194 24.55 -12.63 8.62
N ALA A 195 24.29 -11.63 7.79
CA ALA A 195 24.08 -10.25 8.22
C ALA A 195 22.62 -10.03 8.63
N ASP A 196 21.69 -10.59 7.85
CA ASP A 196 20.24 -10.52 8.14
C ASP A 196 19.51 -11.73 7.56
N ILE A 197 18.41 -12.10 8.20
CA ILE A 197 17.43 -13.06 7.69
C ILE A 197 16.05 -12.67 8.16
N ALA A 198 15.11 -12.53 7.23
CA ALA A 198 13.77 -12.10 7.55
C ALA A 198 12.70 -12.78 6.69
N LEU A 199 11.54 -13.01 7.29
CA LEU A 199 10.31 -13.28 6.53
C LEU A 199 9.74 -11.96 6.04
N ARG A 200 9.54 -11.88 4.73
CA ARG A 200 8.95 -10.73 4.07
C ARG A 200 7.63 -11.13 3.42
N ARG A 201 6.68 -10.21 3.44
CA ARG A 201 5.50 -10.29 2.56
C ARG A 201 5.71 -9.33 1.40
N PRO A 202 5.29 -9.66 0.19
CA PRO A 202 5.33 -8.73 -0.92
C PRO A 202 4.65 -7.41 -0.54
N SER A 203 5.18 -6.31 -1.01
CA SER A 203 4.54 -5.01 -0.98
C SER A 203 3.54 -4.87 -2.12
N LEU A 204 2.68 -3.87 -2.11
CA LEU A 204 1.88 -3.53 -3.28
C LEU A 204 2.73 -2.97 -4.42
N ASP A 205 3.93 -2.42 -4.11
CA ASP A 205 4.90 -2.01 -5.14
C ASP A 205 5.39 -3.21 -5.94
N ASP A 206 5.71 -4.32 -5.27
CA ASP A 206 6.10 -5.57 -5.93
C ASP A 206 4.96 -6.10 -6.83
N VAL A 207 3.71 -6.01 -6.34
CA VAL A 207 2.52 -6.39 -7.13
C VAL A 207 2.40 -5.50 -8.37
N PHE A 208 2.52 -4.19 -8.20
CA PHE A 208 2.39 -3.24 -9.30
C PHE A 208 3.47 -3.46 -10.36
N LEU A 209 4.73 -3.62 -9.96
CA LEU A 209 5.83 -3.92 -10.86
C LEU A 209 5.64 -5.25 -11.62
N ALA A 210 5.15 -6.27 -10.94
CA ALA A 210 4.86 -7.56 -11.57
C ALA A 210 3.71 -7.48 -12.60
N LEU A 211 2.73 -6.60 -12.39
CA LEU A 211 1.57 -6.44 -13.25
C LEU A 211 1.80 -5.48 -14.44
N THR A 212 2.67 -4.45 -14.25
CA THR A 212 2.80 -3.36 -15.22
C THR A 212 4.13 -3.33 -15.96
N GLY A 213 5.14 -4.08 -15.56
CA GLY A 213 6.42 -3.96 -16.23
C GLY A 213 7.59 -4.66 -15.62
N GLY A 214 7.54 -5.95 -15.52
CA GLY A 214 8.78 -6.70 -15.73
C GLY A 214 9.05 -6.81 -17.23
N PRO A 215 10.31 -6.97 -17.71
CA PRO A 215 10.57 -7.25 -19.11
C PRO A 215 9.74 -8.48 -19.51
N ALA A 216 8.94 -8.34 -20.54
CA ALA A 216 7.99 -9.34 -21.02
C ALA A 216 8.56 -10.75 -21.00
N SER A 217 8.22 -11.54 -20.00
CA SER A 217 8.14 -12.99 -20.14
C SER A 217 6.85 -13.27 -20.90
N SER A 218 6.99 -13.20 -22.22
CA SER A 218 6.00 -13.56 -23.19
C SER A 218 5.45 -14.96 -22.93
N SER A 219 4.13 -15.05 -23.11
CA SER A 219 3.37 -16.28 -23.38
C SER A 219 3.34 -17.35 -22.29
N GLU A 220 2.26 -17.31 -21.48
CA GLU A 220 1.51 -18.53 -21.13
C GLU A 220 0.21 -18.26 -20.34
N ALA A 221 -0.49 -17.17 -20.63
CA ALA A 221 -1.78 -16.88 -20.00
C ALA A 221 -2.95 -16.66 -21.00
N THR A 222 -2.85 -17.28 -22.19
CA THR A 222 -3.92 -17.18 -23.21
C THR A 222 -4.49 -18.57 -23.56
N SER A 223 -4.78 -19.40 -22.55
CA SER A 223 -5.43 -20.70 -22.81
C SER A 223 -6.44 -21.15 -21.75
N ALA A 224 -7.08 -20.23 -21.04
CA ALA A 224 -8.13 -20.61 -20.07
C ALA A 224 -9.36 -19.68 -20.09
N LEU A 225 -9.68 -19.10 -21.24
CA LEU A 225 -10.97 -18.38 -21.46
C LEU A 225 -11.55 -18.79 -22.82
N GLY A 226 -11.77 -20.05 -23.00
CA GLY A 226 -12.57 -20.62 -24.09
C GLY A 226 -13.42 -21.75 -23.54
N GLU A 227 -14.73 -21.58 -23.67
CA GLU A 227 -15.80 -22.53 -23.35
C GLU A 227 -16.55 -22.29 -22.05
N VAL A 228 -17.49 -21.35 -22.07
CA VAL A 228 -18.86 -21.59 -21.65
C VAL A 228 -19.76 -20.91 -22.66
N GLN A 229 -20.19 -21.68 -23.66
CA GLN A 229 -21.39 -21.45 -24.47
C GLN A 229 -22.52 -22.29 -23.91
N ALA A 230 -23.69 -21.74 -23.99
CA ALA A 230 -25.07 -22.20 -23.92
C ALA A 230 -25.83 -21.75 -22.70
#